data_55f7dc3c5adb044a1a9d314ebc8a555f
#
_entry.id   55f7dc3c5adb044a1a9d314ebc8a555f
#
_cell.length_a   1.000
_cell.length_b   1.000
_cell.length_c   1.000
_cell.angle_alpha   90.00
_cell.angle_beta   90.00
_cell.angle_gamma   90.00
#
_symmetry.space_group_name_H-M   'P 1'
#
loop_
_entity.id
_entity.type
_entity.pdbx_description
1 polymer ?
#
loop_
_entity_poly.entity_id
_entity_poly.type
_entity_poly.pdbx_seq_one_letter_code
_entity_poly.pdbx_strand_id
1 'polypeptide(L)'
;MTDESAPMPDSDSDHTANFADIIEGLADFGAEAELDQETIDAMQDAQQAMEDARSRLADVPAEVVVTNHVMGLYELAAIHLSATPPDLEQSVLAIDAVACLVDGLGDRLGEEAPTMRDALNNIRLAFVQIKGAEQPSNS
;
A
#
# COMPACT_ATOMS: atom_id res chain seq x y z
N MET A 1 -42.91 -11.69 -8.40
CA MET A 1 -42.48 -11.57 -8.27
C MET A 1 -41.87 -10.99 -7.79
N THR A 2 -41.48 -10.77 -7.54
CA THR A 2 -40.95 -10.41 -7.09
C THR A 2 -40.03 -9.98 -6.86
N ASP A 3 -39.47 -9.57 -6.75
CA ASP A 3 -38.59 -9.18 -6.67
C ASP A 3 -37.96 -8.82 -5.81
N GLU A 4 -37.63 -8.99 -5.60
CA GLU A 4 -37.00 -8.77 -4.83
C GLU A 4 -36.04 -8.28 -4.73
N SER A 5 -35.62 -7.99 -5.10
CA SER A 5 -34.56 -7.45 -5.13
C SER A 5 -34.40 -6.62 -4.17
N ALA A 6 -34.08 -6.94 -3.19
CA ALA A 6 -33.69 -6.12 -2.22
C ALA A 6 -32.59 -5.38 -2.66
N PRO A 7 -32.55 -4.19 -2.46
CA PRO A 7 -31.43 -3.43 -2.78
C PRO A 7 -30.34 -3.81 -1.92
N MET A 8 -29.24 -3.92 -2.44
CA MET A 8 -28.12 -4.15 -1.72
C MET A 8 -27.78 -2.99 -1.01
N PRO A 9 -27.40 -3.03 0.17
CA PRO A 9 -26.90 -1.89 0.88
C PRO A 9 -25.66 -1.48 0.22
N ASP A 10 -25.47 -0.24 0.11
CA ASP A 10 -24.28 0.30 -0.37
C ASP A 10 -23.22 0.08 0.59
N SER A 11 -22.26 -0.73 0.32
CA SER A 11 -21.13 -0.93 1.21
C SER A 11 -20.41 0.35 1.48
N ASP A 12 -20.27 1.15 0.48
CA ASP A 12 -19.55 2.40 0.67
C ASP A 12 -20.30 3.31 1.62
N SER A 13 -21.60 3.36 1.46
CA SER A 13 -22.38 4.18 2.37
C SER A 13 -22.29 3.68 3.79
N ASP A 14 -22.30 2.38 3.92
CA ASP A 14 -22.19 1.80 5.25
C ASP A 14 -20.89 2.16 5.92
N HIS A 15 -19.81 2.09 5.15
CA HIS A 15 -18.52 2.44 5.73
C HIS A 15 -18.48 3.90 6.16
N THR A 16 -19.00 4.78 5.34
CA THR A 16 -19.00 6.19 5.66
C THR A 16 -19.88 6.46 6.87
N ALA A 17 -21.04 5.84 6.90
CA ALA A 17 -21.94 6.04 8.02
C ALA A 17 -21.32 5.52 9.30
N ASN A 18 -20.64 4.40 9.22
CA ASN A 18 -20.00 3.87 10.38
C ASN A 18 -18.97 4.81 10.95
N PHE A 19 -18.17 5.40 10.09
CA PHE A 19 -17.15 6.31 10.56
C PHE A 19 -17.78 7.53 11.21
N ALA A 20 -18.81 8.08 10.60
CA ALA A 20 -19.50 9.23 11.17
C ALA A 20 -20.16 8.89 12.49
N ASP A 21 -20.75 7.70 12.57
CA ASP A 21 -21.39 7.27 13.81
C ASP A 21 -20.37 7.13 14.91
N ILE A 22 -19.20 6.60 14.60
CA ILE A 22 -18.17 6.44 15.60
C ILE A 22 -17.73 7.80 16.11
N ILE A 23 -17.56 8.75 15.22
CA ILE A 23 -17.13 10.08 15.62
C ILE A 23 -18.19 10.75 16.46
N GLU A 24 -19.45 10.62 16.06
CA GLU A 24 -20.52 11.20 16.85
C GLU A 24 -20.63 10.54 18.21
N GLY A 25 -20.47 9.22 18.23
CA GLY A 25 -20.51 8.51 19.48
C GLY A 25 -19.41 8.93 20.41
N LEU A 26 -18.25 9.16 19.86
CA LEU A 26 -17.13 9.62 20.67
C LEU A 26 -17.41 11.01 21.23
N ALA A 27 -17.99 11.87 20.41
CA ALA A 27 -18.28 13.21 20.85
C ALA A 27 -19.33 13.20 21.96
N ASP A 28 -20.39 12.42 21.77
CA ASP A 28 -21.40 12.31 22.78
C ASP A 28 -20.84 11.74 24.06
N PHE A 29 -20.06 10.68 23.92
CA PHE A 29 -19.47 10.02 25.06
C PHE A 29 -18.59 11.01 25.81
N GLY A 30 -17.76 11.75 25.10
CA GLY A 30 -16.85 12.69 25.72
C GLY A 30 -17.56 13.85 26.36
N ALA A 31 -18.74 14.19 25.87
CA ALA A 31 -19.46 15.31 26.44
C ALA A 31 -20.04 14.97 27.80
N GLU A 32 -20.38 13.68 27.98
CA GLU A 32 -21.03 13.31 29.20
C GLU A 32 -20.16 12.50 30.12
N ALA A 33 -19.28 11.72 29.60
CA ALA A 33 -18.48 10.86 30.43
C ALA A 33 -17.10 11.44 30.56
N GLU A 34 -16.63 11.45 31.77
CA GLU A 34 -15.27 11.84 31.96
C GLU A 34 -14.41 10.70 31.55
N LEU A 35 -13.45 10.96 30.73
CA LEU A 35 -12.47 9.94 30.42
C LEU A 35 -11.70 9.63 31.68
N ASP A 36 -11.57 8.35 32.01
CA ASP A 36 -10.82 8.02 33.19
C ASP A 36 -9.33 8.18 32.89
N GLN A 37 -8.55 8.21 33.93
CA GLN A 37 -7.13 8.49 33.81
C GLN A 37 -6.42 7.42 32.97
N GLU A 38 -6.88 6.19 33.06
CA GLU A 38 -6.28 5.12 32.32
C GLU A 38 -6.44 5.34 30.81
N THR A 39 -7.61 5.79 30.39
CA THR A 39 -7.85 6.07 28.99
C THR A 39 -7.02 7.25 28.50
N ILE A 40 -6.93 8.28 29.32
CA ILE A 40 -6.14 9.45 28.98
C ILE A 40 -4.68 9.05 28.84
N ASP A 41 -4.18 8.23 29.76
CA ASP A 41 -2.80 7.78 29.71
C ASP A 41 -2.54 6.96 28.44
N ALA A 42 -3.48 6.09 28.09
CA ALA A 42 -3.33 5.28 26.90
C ALA A 42 -3.28 6.13 25.65
N MET A 43 -4.13 7.16 25.60
CA MET A 43 -4.11 8.07 24.46
C MET A 43 -2.80 8.83 24.36
N GLN A 44 -2.30 9.29 25.50
CA GLN A 44 -1.03 9.99 25.51
C GLN A 44 0.10 9.09 25.11
N ASP A 45 0.09 7.84 25.56
CA ASP A 45 1.12 6.88 25.19
C ASP A 45 1.10 6.62 23.68
N ALA A 46 -0.10 6.47 23.11
CA ALA A 46 -0.21 6.24 21.68
C ALA A 46 0.30 7.44 20.89
N GLN A 47 -0.03 8.64 21.36
CA GLN A 47 0.43 9.84 20.68
C GLN A 47 1.95 9.96 20.76
N GLN A 48 2.51 9.65 21.92
CA GLN A 48 3.94 9.71 22.11
C GLN A 48 4.63 8.69 21.22
N ALA A 49 4.06 7.49 21.10
CA ALA A 49 4.64 6.47 20.23
C ALA A 49 4.65 6.91 18.78
N MET A 50 3.59 7.60 18.35
CA MET A 50 3.55 8.10 16.99
C MET A 50 4.59 9.18 16.75
N GLU A 51 4.77 10.06 17.74
CA GLU A 51 5.78 11.10 17.60
C GLU A 51 7.18 10.52 17.60
N ASP A 52 7.42 9.50 18.41
CA ASP A 52 8.71 8.83 18.41
C ASP A 52 8.98 8.16 17.09
N ALA A 53 7.95 7.54 16.49
CA ALA A 53 8.13 6.90 15.20
C ALA A 53 8.42 7.93 14.13
N ARG A 54 7.75 9.08 14.17
CA ARG A 54 8.03 10.14 13.21
C ARG A 54 9.43 10.67 13.36
N SER A 55 9.88 10.86 14.60
CA SER A 55 11.23 11.36 14.83
C SER A 55 12.27 10.38 14.31
N ARG A 56 12.07 9.09 14.55
CA ARG A 56 13.00 8.10 14.06
C ARG A 56 13.01 8.08 12.53
N LEU A 57 11.83 8.19 11.91
CA LEU A 57 11.78 8.19 10.47
C LEU A 57 12.44 9.44 9.90
N ALA A 58 12.29 10.56 10.58
CA ALA A 58 12.92 11.79 10.12
C ALA A 58 14.44 11.71 10.16
N ASP A 59 14.99 10.84 11.01
CA ASP A 59 16.43 10.69 11.09
C ASP A 59 16.98 9.75 10.04
N VAL A 60 16.14 8.99 9.36
CA VAL A 60 16.57 8.07 8.32
C VAL A 60 16.67 8.83 7.02
N PRO A 61 17.76 8.69 6.26
CA PRO A 61 17.82 9.35 4.96
C PRO A 61 16.66 8.93 4.07
N ALA A 62 16.09 9.90 3.37
CA ALA A 62 14.92 9.62 2.55
C ALA A 62 15.22 8.56 1.49
N GLU A 63 16.45 8.52 1.00
CA GLU A 63 16.78 7.52 -0.03
C GLU A 63 16.61 6.11 0.50
N VAL A 64 16.84 5.88 1.79
CA VAL A 64 16.67 4.55 2.35
C VAL A 64 15.19 4.18 2.36
N VAL A 65 14.34 5.12 2.77
CA VAL A 65 12.91 4.87 2.82
C VAL A 65 12.36 4.65 1.41
N VAL A 66 12.77 5.50 0.48
CA VAL A 66 12.31 5.38 -0.91
C VAL A 66 12.75 4.03 -1.50
N THR A 67 14.01 3.65 -1.26
CA THR A 67 14.51 2.39 -1.78
C THR A 67 13.71 1.22 -1.23
N ASN A 68 13.36 1.26 0.05
CA ASN A 68 12.54 0.20 0.62
C ASN A 68 11.19 0.11 -0.06
N HIS A 69 10.60 1.24 -0.40
CA HIS A 69 9.32 1.22 -1.09
C HIS A 69 9.46 0.70 -2.51
N VAL A 70 10.56 1.03 -3.17
CA VAL A 70 10.80 0.48 -4.51
C VAL A 70 10.89 -1.03 -4.43
N MET A 71 11.60 -1.55 -3.43
CA MET A 71 11.70 -3.00 -3.28
C MET A 71 10.36 -3.63 -2.96
N GLY A 72 9.53 -2.95 -2.19
CA GLY A 72 8.18 -3.46 -1.93
C GLY A 72 7.36 -3.53 -3.20
N LEU A 73 7.49 -2.55 -4.07
CA LEU A 73 6.78 -2.57 -5.34
C LEU A 73 7.32 -3.67 -6.25
N TYR A 74 8.62 -3.88 -6.22
CA TYR A 74 9.22 -4.97 -6.97
C TYR A 74 8.63 -6.30 -6.50
N GLU A 75 8.54 -6.50 -5.20
CA GLU A 75 7.98 -7.72 -4.66
C GLU A 75 6.51 -7.88 -5.05
N LEU A 76 5.79 -6.78 -5.06
CA LEU A 76 4.39 -6.83 -5.47
C LEU A 76 4.27 -7.30 -6.91
N ALA A 77 5.13 -6.79 -7.78
CA ALA A 77 5.13 -7.23 -9.16
C ALA A 77 5.42 -8.73 -9.25
N ALA A 78 6.41 -9.18 -8.48
CA ALA A 78 6.77 -10.59 -8.50
C ALA A 78 5.63 -11.48 -7.99
N ILE A 79 4.92 -11.01 -6.99
CA ILE A 79 3.79 -11.74 -6.45
C ILE A 79 2.73 -11.93 -7.52
N HIS A 80 2.40 -10.87 -8.24
CA HIS A 80 1.38 -10.98 -9.28
C HIS A 80 1.85 -11.81 -10.47
N LEU A 81 3.14 -11.74 -10.79
CA LEU A 81 3.65 -12.59 -11.86
C LEU A 81 3.66 -14.06 -11.48
N SER A 82 3.79 -14.34 -10.19
CA SER A 82 3.86 -15.72 -9.73
C SER A 82 2.49 -16.31 -9.44
N ALA A 83 1.44 -15.55 -9.57
CA ALA A 83 0.09 -16.06 -9.31
C ALA A 83 -0.30 -17.05 -10.38
N THR A 84 -1.29 -17.87 -10.08
CA THR A 84 -1.75 -18.89 -11.00
C THR A 84 -3.24 -18.69 -11.26
N PRO A 85 -3.59 -18.15 -12.41
CA PRO A 85 -2.70 -17.69 -13.48
C PRO A 85 -2.07 -16.36 -13.13
N PRO A 86 -1.02 -15.98 -13.82
CA PRO A 86 -0.38 -14.69 -13.54
C PRO A 86 -1.33 -13.52 -13.81
N ASP A 87 -1.25 -12.52 -12.95
CA ASP A 87 -2.05 -11.33 -13.11
C ASP A 87 -1.20 -10.28 -13.78
N LEU A 88 -1.23 -10.25 -15.09
CA LEU A 88 -0.33 -9.38 -15.83
C LEU A 88 -0.69 -7.91 -15.70
N GLU A 89 -1.97 -7.59 -15.55
CA GLU A 89 -2.35 -6.20 -15.40
C GLU A 89 -1.84 -5.62 -14.10
N GLN A 90 -1.98 -6.36 -13.02
CA GLN A 90 -1.52 -5.88 -11.74
C GLN A 90 0.00 -5.82 -11.70
N SER A 91 0.64 -6.82 -12.31
CA SER A 91 2.10 -6.83 -12.29
C SER A 91 2.67 -5.69 -13.11
N VAL A 92 2.06 -5.35 -14.25
CA VAL A 92 2.62 -4.27 -15.06
C VAL A 92 2.45 -2.92 -14.36
N LEU A 93 1.38 -2.73 -13.61
CA LEU A 93 1.24 -1.50 -12.86
C LEU A 93 2.37 -1.38 -11.84
N ALA A 94 2.65 -2.45 -11.13
CA ALA A 94 3.72 -2.42 -10.14
C ALA A 94 5.09 -2.22 -10.81
N ILE A 95 5.31 -2.86 -11.95
CA ILE A 95 6.58 -2.68 -12.67
C ILE A 95 6.72 -1.25 -13.15
N ASP A 96 5.64 -0.67 -13.68
CA ASP A 96 5.70 0.71 -14.14
C ASP A 96 5.97 1.66 -12.98
N ALA A 97 5.43 1.37 -11.81
CA ALA A 97 5.73 2.19 -10.64
C ALA A 97 7.20 2.12 -10.28
N VAL A 98 7.79 0.92 -10.30
CA VAL A 98 9.21 0.78 -10.05
C VAL A 98 10.01 1.55 -11.10
N ALA A 99 9.60 1.44 -12.37
CA ALA A 99 10.30 2.12 -13.44
C ALA A 99 10.25 3.64 -13.26
N CYS A 100 9.08 4.16 -12.90
CA CYS A 100 8.96 5.60 -12.69
C CYS A 100 9.90 6.08 -11.61
N LEU A 101 10.00 5.32 -10.53
CA LEU A 101 10.86 5.73 -9.43
C LEU A 101 12.34 5.54 -9.77
N VAL A 102 12.69 4.41 -10.33
CA VAL A 102 14.08 4.13 -10.62
C VAL A 102 14.61 5.04 -11.72
N ASP A 103 13.87 5.16 -12.81
CA ASP A 103 14.32 5.99 -13.92
C ASP A 103 14.28 7.47 -13.56
N GLY A 104 13.24 7.86 -12.83
CA GLY A 104 13.10 9.27 -12.48
C GLY A 104 14.06 9.74 -11.44
N LEU A 105 14.38 8.91 -10.46
CA LEU A 105 15.27 9.30 -9.39
C LEU A 105 16.74 9.00 -9.69
N GLY A 106 16.98 7.95 -10.44
CA GLY A 106 18.34 7.64 -10.86
C GLY A 106 19.30 7.53 -9.70
N ASP A 107 20.42 8.24 -9.80
CA ASP A 107 21.45 8.16 -8.78
C ASP A 107 21.02 8.73 -7.45
N ARG A 108 19.91 9.44 -7.41
CA ARG A 108 19.40 9.94 -6.13
C ARG A 108 18.94 8.82 -5.23
N LEU A 109 18.78 7.60 -5.76
CA LEU A 109 18.49 6.46 -4.92
C LEU A 109 19.70 6.02 -4.09
N GLY A 110 20.85 6.62 -4.32
CA GLY A 110 22.01 6.35 -3.50
C GLY A 110 22.76 5.12 -3.93
N GLU A 111 23.37 4.46 -2.97
CA GLU A 111 24.23 3.33 -3.28
C GLU A 111 23.44 2.18 -3.85
N GLU A 112 22.15 2.12 -3.60
CA GLU A 112 21.31 1.03 -4.12
C GLU A 112 20.85 1.27 -5.54
N ALA A 113 21.16 2.41 -6.14
CA ALA A 113 20.69 2.71 -7.47
C ALA A 113 21.01 1.63 -8.49
N PRO A 114 22.26 1.12 -8.57
CA PRO A 114 22.53 0.06 -9.53
C PRO A 114 21.73 -1.20 -9.26
N THR A 115 21.56 -1.56 -7.99
CA THR A 115 20.79 -2.73 -7.64
C THR A 115 19.34 -2.56 -8.07
N MET A 116 18.79 -1.35 -7.89
CA MET A 116 17.42 -1.09 -8.28
C MET A 116 17.25 -1.17 -9.80
N ARG A 117 18.23 -0.68 -10.54
CA ARG A 117 18.19 -0.77 -12.00
C ARG A 117 18.21 -2.22 -12.45
N ASP A 118 19.06 -3.03 -11.82
CA ASP A 118 19.13 -4.43 -12.15
C ASP A 118 17.82 -5.13 -11.82
N ALA A 119 17.24 -4.81 -10.68
CA ALA A 119 15.97 -5.40 -10.30
C ALA A 119 14.88 -5.05 -11.31
N LEU A 120 14.85 -3.80 -11.75
CA LEU A 120 13.87 -3.38 -12.75
C LEU A 120 14.04 -4.16 -14.04
N ASN A 121 15.28 -4.29 -14.50
CA ASN A 121 15.53 -5.03 -15.73
C ASN A 121 15.12 -6.49 -15.58
N ASN A 122 15.39 -7.07 -14.42
CA ASN A 122 15.05 -8.47 -14.19
C ASN A 122 13.55 -8.69 -14.17
N ILE A 123 12.81 -7.80 -13.53
CA ILE A 123 11.36 -7.99 -13.44
C ILE A 123 10.71 -7.73 -14.81
N ARG A 124 11.26 -6.83 -15.59
CA ARG A 124 10.76 -6.61 -16.94
C ARG A 124 10.97 -7.84 -17.81
N LEU A 125 12.13 -8.46 -17.67
CA LEU A 125 12.41 -9.67 -18.42
C LEU A 125 11.47 -10.79 -18.00
N ALA A 126 11.26 -10.93 -16.70
CA ALA A 126 10.33 -11.95 -16.20
C ALA A 126 8.93 -11.71 -16.73
N PHE A 127 8.51 -10.46 -16.78
CA PHE A 127 7.18 -10.13 -17.29
C PHE A 127 7.05 -10.56 -18.75
N VAL A 128 8.05 -10.25 -19.56
CA VAL A 128 8.00 -10.58 -20.98
C VAL A 128 7.95 -12.09 -21.17
N GLN A 129 8.73 -12.82 -20.38
CA GLN A 129 8.76 -14.26 -20.51
C GLN A 129 7.44 -14.90 -20.12
N ILE A 130 6.86 -14.41 -19.04
CA ILE A 130 5.60 -14.98 -18.56
C ILE A 130 4.47 -14.61 -19.49
N LYS A 131 4.47 -13.37 -19.99
CA LYS A 131 3.47 -12.97 -20.95
C LYS A 131 3.55 -13.80 -22.22
N GLY A 132 4.76 -14.08 -22.66
CA GLY A 132 4.93 -14.93 -23.84
C GLY A 132 4.41 -16.33 -23.63
N ALA A 133 4.60 -16.85 -22.41
CA ALA A 133 4.11 -18.19 -22.11
C ALA A 133 2.60 -18.22 -22.02
N GLU A 134 2.01 -17.10 -21.54
CA GLU A 134 0.56 -17.05 -21.43
C GLU A 134 -0.13 -16.90 -22.77
N GLN A 135 0.58 -16.38 -23.76
CA GLN A 135 0.05 -16.24 -25.08
C GLN A 135 0.62 -17.33 -25.92
N PRO A 136 -0.02 -18.41 -26.08
CA PRO A 136 0.53 -19.47 -26.85
C PRO A 136 0.62 -19.00 -28.25
N SER A 137 1.59 -19.38 -28.82
CA SER A 137 1.96 -18.90 -29.96
C SER A 137 1.07 -19.30 -30.87
N ASN A 138 0.58 -18.81 -31.43
CA ASN A 138 -0.06 -19.13 -32.24
C ASN A 138 0.48 -19.36 -33.31
N SER A 139 1.24 -19.38 -33.39
CA SER A 139 1.87 -19.64 -34.46
C SER A 139 1.64 -20.61 -35.10
#